data_6483f2b5b88d600a53b25bb8d48902d2
#
_entry.id   6483f2b5b88d600a53b25bb8d48902d2
#
_cell.length_a   1.000
_cell.length_b   1.000
_cell.length_c   1.000
_cell.angle_alpha   90.00
_cell.angle_beta   90.00
_cell.angle_gamma   90.00
#
_symmetry.space_group_name_H-M   'P 1'
#
loop_
_entity.id
_entity.type
_entity.pdbx_description
1 polymer ?
#
loop_
_entity_poly.entity_id
_entity_poly.type
_entity_poly.pdbx_seq_one_letter_code
_entity_poly.pdbx_strand_id
1 'polypeptide(L)'
;EYHLYIGAAHHVVSLRQLSDNDVFFQITAQSAIIAHYGDRFILRDPASQHTIGGGKVIDLFVPRKKRSSEHRINELVASNQRDDLALKSLIETSPTGLNIKRFLINRNLKLQIVETFLKKLRTEKFEYVRLEEKTNRDLIILFGDFFRDYAKKIIALVKAFHSTNVNVQGISEQSLSREAQLPGSHLFFSCILQILIEKRLLSLTGTLLHLPDHKASLSVEEREFLTKVRPLLEKSGNIPPRTRELVDLTGIPLRKLEVILKQITRSGSLVKVAENRYFLPETIMELAEFTEKLVDEIPEQNGFTVIQFRDQSGIGRNLCIEILEYFDRVGFTKRAGNTRFLRTEKENIFAKS
;
A
#
# COMPACT_ATOMS: atom_id res chain seq x y z
N GLU A 1 -3.67 -41.63 -8.05
CA GLU A 1 -4.22 -40.89 -9.21
C GLU A 1 -5.66 -41.30 -9.45
N TYR A 2 -6.46 -40.39 -9.93
CA TYR A 2 -7.88 -40.56 -10.17
C TYR A 2 -8.26 -39.89 -11.47
N HIS A 3 -9.40 -40.26 -12.05
CA HIS A 3 -9.94 -39.63 -13.23
C HIS A 3 -11.07 -38.68 -12.85
N LEU A 4 -10.91 -37.40 -13.12
CA LEU A 4 -11.90 -36.33 -12.91
C LEU A 4 -12.63 -36.05 -14.22
N TYR A 5 -13.95 -36.10 -14.18
CA TYR A 5 -14.85 -35.70 -15.27
C TYR A 5 -15.61 -34.45 -14.83
N ILE A 6 -15.41 -33.35 -15.52
CA ILE A 6 -16.08 -32.06 -15.28
C ILE A 6 -16.55 -31.46 -16.61
N GLY A 7 -17.87 -31.24 -16.75
CA GLY A 7 -18.43 -30.89 -18.05
C GLY A 7 -18.13 -31.96 -19.10
N ALA A 8 -17.56 -31.57 -20.24
CA ALA A 8 -17.08 -32.45 -21.28
C ALA A 8 -15.61 -32.84 -21.16
N ALA A 9 -14.91 -32.36 -20.15
CA ALA A 9 -13.46 -32.55 -19.98
C ALA A 9 -13.14 -33.72 -19.03
N HIS A 10 -12.01 -34.36 -19.34
CA HIS A 10 -11.43 -35.44 -18.54
C HIS A 10 -10.00 -35.09 -18.16
N HIS A 11 -9.65 -35.24 -16.87
CA HIS A 11 -8.33 -34.92 -16.33
C HIS A 11 -7.85 -36.02 -15.38
N VAL A 12 -6.56 -36.29 -15.40
CA VAL A 12 -5.90 -37.09 -14.35
C VAL A 12 -5.55 -36.17 -13.18
N VAL A 13 -5.97 -36.58 -11.98
CA VAL A 13 -5.87 -35.77 -10.78
C VAL A 13 -5.36 -36.53 -9.58
N SER A 14 -4.82 -35.82 -8.61
CA SER A 14 -4.57 -36.29 -7.25
C SER A 14 -5.49 -35.58 -6.27
N LEU A 15 -5.89 -36.29 -5.22
CA LEU A 15 -6.77 -35.81 -4.17
C LEU A 15 -6.01 -35.68 -2.86
N ARG A 16 -6.25 -34.59 -2.15
CA ARG A 16 -5.79 -34.40 -0.79
C ARG A 16 -6.96 -33.99 0.08
N GLN A 17 -7.25 -34.75 1.11
CA GLN A 17 -8.23 -34.41 2.13
C GLN A 17 -7.76 -33.17 2.94
N LEU A 18 -8.66 -32.24 3.21
CA LEU A 18 -8.40 -31.00 3.92
C LEU A 18 -9.01 -30.97 5.32
N SER A 19 -10.01 -31.82 5.59
CA SER A 19 -10.68 -31.93 6.89
C SER A 19 -10.96 -33.40 7.23
N ASP A 20 -11.02 -33.74 8.50
CA ASP A 20 -11.25 -35.11 8.96
C ASP A 20 -12.68 -35.60 8.68
N ASN A 21 -13.60 -34.69 8.34
CA ASN A 21 -15.01 -35.00 8.08
C ASN A 21 -15.31 -35.34 6.61
N ASP A 22 -14.32 -35.63 5.78
CA ASP A 22 -14.44 -36.01 4.36
C ASP A 22 -15.25 -35.07 3.46
N VAL A 23 -15.40 -33.78 3.87
CA VAL A 23 -16.24 -32.83 3.13
C VAL A 23 -15.43 -32.04 2.11
N PHE A 24 -14.17 -31.67 2.46
CA PHE A 24 -13.34 -30.82 1.61
C PHE A 24 -12.08 -31.52 1.14
N PHE A 25 -11.89 -31.50 -0.18
CA PHE A 25 -10.71 -32.05 -0.84
C PHE A 25 -10.05 -30.99 -1.71
N GLN A 26 -8.74 -30.97 -1.73
CA GLN A 26 -7.97 -30.31 -2.77
C GLN A 26 -7.76 -31.27 -3.94
N ILE A 27 -8.15 -30.82 -5.13
CA ILE A 27 -7.91 -31.53 -6.39
C ILE A 27 -6.71 -30.86 -7.07
N THR A 28 -5.72 -31.66 -7.45
CA THR A 28 -4.56 -31.18 -8.22
C THR A 28 -4.54 -31.94 -9.54
N ALA A 29 -4.66 -31.22 -10.65
CA ALA A 29 -4.66 -31.78 -12.00
C ALA A 29 -3.27 -31.68 -12.62
N GLN A 30 -2.97 -32.60 -13.54
CA GLN A 30 -1.74 -32.57 -14.36
C GLN A 30 -1.81 -31.54 -15.49
N SER A 31 -3.03 -31.15 -15.89
CA SER A 31 -3.30 -30.15 -16.93
C SER A 31 -4.23 -29.06 -16.41
N ALA A 32 -4.30 -27.92 -17.11
CA ALA A 32 -5.19 -26.84 -16.75
C ALA A 32 -6.67 -27.28 -16.81
N ILE A 33 -7.43 -26.92 -15.77
CA ILE A 33 -8.87 -27.15 -15.68
C ILE A 33 -9.58 -25.80 -15.76
N ILE A 34 -10.64 -25.75 -16.59
CA ILE A 34 -11.59 -24.63 -16.61
C ILE A 34 -12.77 -25.03 -15.72
N ALA A 35 -12.99 -24.26 -14.67
CA ALA A 35 -14.07 -24.53 -13.73
C ALA A 35 -14.53 -23.23 -13.05
N HIS A 36 -15.76 -23.27 -12.49
CA HIS A 36 -16.32 -22.21 -11.65
C HIS A 36 -16.93 -22.80 -10.39
N TYR A 37 -17.23 -21.96 -9.43
CA TYR A 37 -18.02 -22.37 -8.26
C TYR A 37 -19.34 -23.03 -8.69
N GLY A 38 -19.64 -24.18 -8.08
CA GLY A 38 -20.87 -24.92 -8.32
C GLY A 38 -20.78 -25.97 -9.44
N ASP A 39 -19.73 -25.94 -10.26
CA ASP A 39 -19.54 -26.98 -11.28
C ASP A 39 -19.47 -28.36 -10.63
N ARG A 40 -20.26 -29.30 -11.13
CA ARG A 40 -20.29 -30.67 -10.65
C ARG A 40 -19.25 -31.49 -11.37
N PHE A 41 -18.65 -32.41 -10.66
CA PHE A 41 -17.69 -33.36 -11.22
C PHE A 41 -17.93 -34.78 -10.70
N ILE A 42 -17.42 -35.74 -11.45
CA ILE A 42 -17.40 -37.16 -11.09
C ILE A 42 -15.94 -37.61 -11.01
N LEU A 43 -15.65 -38.43 -10.01
CA LEU A 43 -14.36 -39.09 -9.84
C LEU A 43 -14.51 -40.60 -10.13
N ARG A 44 -13.54 -41.10 -10.91
CA ARG A 44 -13.41 -42.54 -11.17
C ARG A 44 -12.09 -43.06 -10.66
N ASP A 45 -12.02 -44.36 -10.45
CA ASP A 45 -10.86 -45.10 -10.04
C ASP A 45 -9.70 -44.97 -11.06
N PRO A 46 -8.45 -45.35 -10.70
CA PRO A 46 -7.29 -45.27 -11.60
C PRO A 46 -7.46 -46.09 -12.91
N ALA A 47 -8.29 -47.15 -12.90
CA ALA A 47 -8.59 -47.93 -14.09
C ALA A 47 -9.76 -47.32 -14.91
N SER A 48 -10.38 -46.25 -14.42
CA SER A 48 -11.55 -45.57 -14.99
C SER A 48 -12.77 -46.50 -15.19
N GLN A 49 -12.86 -47.57 -14.39
CA GLN A 49 -13.92 -48.56 -14.49
C GLN A 49 -15.08 -48.25 -13.55
N HIS A 50 -14.79 -47.77 -12.33
CA HIS A 50 -15.80 -47.52 -11.32
C HIS A 50 -15.86 -46.05 -10.91
N THR A 51 -17.08 -45.55 -10.72
CA THR A 51 -17.28 -44.23 -10.08
C THR A 51 -17.09 -44.36 -8.59
N ILE A 52 -16.12 -43.63 -8.05
CA ILE A 52 -15.79 -43.65 -6.62
C ILE A 52 -16.43 -42.52 -5.83
N GLY A 53 -16.92 -41.48 -6.53
CA GLY A 53 -17.55 -40.33 -5.89
C GLY A 53 -17.78 -39.21 -6.86
N GLY A 54 -18.15 -38.08 -6.29
CA GLY A 54 -18.34 -36.82 -7.02
C GLY A 54 -18.50 -35.66 -6.05
N GLY A 55 -18.55 -34.46 -6.59
CA GLY A 55 -18.69 -33.25 -5.79
C GLY A 55 -18.98 -32.03 -6.61
N LYS A 56 -18.80 -30.87 -5.99
CA LYS A 56 -18.86 -29.59 -6.67
C LYS A 56 -17.61 -28.76 -6.37
N VAL A 57 -17.23 -27.92 -7.31
CA VAL A 57 -16.15 -26.96 -7.16
C VAL A 57 -16.58 -25.84 -6.20
N ILE A 58 -15.74 -25.52 -5.21
CA ILE A 58 -16.03 -24.47 -4.23
C ILE A 58 -15.08 -23.28 -4.41
N ASP A 59 -13.79 -23.55 -4.63
CA ASP A 59 -12.80 -22.49 -4.76
C ASP A 59 -11.71 -22.86 -5.76
N LEU A 60 -11.38 -21.92 -6.64
CA LEU A 60 -10.33 -22.04 -7.65
C LEU A 60 -8.96 -21.56 -7.15
N PHE A 61 -8.93 -20.78 -6.08
CA PHE A 61 -7.72 -20.10 -5.59
C PHE A 61 -7.13 -20.79 -4.36
N VAL A 62 -6.45 -21.90 -4.60
CA VAL A 62 -5.85 -22.69 -3.53
C VAL A 62 -4.62 -21.98 -2.95
N PRO A 63 -4.55 -21.74 -1.63
CA PRO A 63 -3.40 -21.11 -1.01
C PRO A 63 -2.17 -22.02 -1.08
N ARG A 64 -0.97 -21.42 -1.21
CA ARG A 64 0.29 -22.20 -1.25
C ARG A 64 0.64 -22.86 0.08
N LYS A 65 0.26 -22.23 1.20
CA LYS A 65 0.54 -22.69 2.58
C LYS A 65 -0.77 -22.75 3.38
N LYS A 66 -0.75 -23.46 4.52
CA LYS A 66 -1.89 -23.57 5.46
C LYS A 66 -3.20 -24.03 4.81
N ARG A 67 -3.11 -24.98 3.87
CA ARG A 67 -4.24 -25.45 3.04
C ARG A 67 -5.34 -26.17 3.84
N SER A 68 -5.00 -26.75 4.99
CA SER A 68 -5.89 -27.47 5.90
C SER A 68 -5.98 -26.80 7.28
N SER A 69 -5.68 -25.49 7.38
CA SER A 69 -5.88 -24.78 8.64
C SER A 69 -7.37 -24.58 8.92
N GLU A 70 -7.74 -24.48 10.18
CA GLU A 70 -9.11 -24.19 10.61
C GLU A 70 -9.69 -22.94 9.91
N HIS A 71 -8.90 -21.87 9.83
CA HIS A 71 -9.27 -20.67 9.09
C HIS A 71 -9.62 -20.99 7.61
N ARG A 72 -8.82 -21.83 6.93
CA ARG A 72 -9.10 -22.22 5.54
C ARG A 72 -10.37 -23.07 5.42
N ILE A 73 -10.62 -23.95 6.36
CA ILE A 73 -11.88 -24.74 6.39
C ILE A 73 -13.08 -23.81 6.56
N ASN A 74 -13.00 -22.84 7.47
CA ASN A 74 -14.06 -21.84 7.67
C ASN A 74 -14.29 -20.99 6.41
N GLU A 75 -13.23 -20.61 5.67
CA GLU A 75 -13.36 -19.94 4.36
C GLU A 75 -14.08 -20.82 3.34
N LEU A 76 -13.79 -22.13 3.28
CA LEU A 76 -14.46 -23.07 2.37
C LEU A 76 -15.93 -23.26 2.74
N VAL A 77 -16.26 -23.34 4.04
CA VAL A 77 -17.64 -23.36 4.53
C VAL A 77 -18.37 -22.09 4.12
N ALA A 78 -17.78 -20.92 4.32
CA ALA A 78 -18.33 -19.63 3.89
C ALA A 78 -18.51 -19.58 2.36
N SER A 79 -17.50 -20.05 1.62
CA SER A 79 -17.57 -20.13 0.14
C SER A 79 -18.60 -21.10 -0.38
N ASN A 80 -19.03 -22.08 0.41
CA ASN A 80 -20.04 -23.06 0.00
C ASN A 80 -21.49 -22.55 0.13
N GLN A 81 -21.69 -21.29 0.49
CA GLN A 81 -23.00 -20.65 0.62
C GLN A 81 -23.44 -19.99 -0.70
N ARG A 82 -24.69 -19.53 -0.74
CA ARG A 82 -25.22 -18.68 -1.82
C ARG A 82 -24.43 -17.37 -1.92
N ASP A 83 -24.35 -16.77 -3.09
CA ASP A 83 -23.44 -15.68 -3.42
C ASP A 83 -23.47 -14.50 -2.45
N ASP A 84 -24.65 -14.01 -2.07
CA ASP A 84 -24.84 -12.92 -1.14
C ASP A 84 -24.39 -13.26 0.29
N LEU A 85 -24.71 -14.46 0.76
CA LEU A 85 -24.29 -14.96 2.07
C LEU A 85 -22.80 -15.27 2.11
N ALA A 86 -22.26 -15.88 1.05
CA ALA A 86 -20.84 -16.15 0.93
C ALA A 86 -20.02 -14.87 0.92
N LEU A 87 -20.47 -13.83 0.19
CA LEU A 87 -19.81 -12.52 0.21
C LEU A 87 -19.71 -11.97 1.62
N LYS A 88 -20.82 -11.95 2.35
CA LYS A 88 -20.88 -11.48 3.74
C LYS A 88 -19.96 -12.27 4.67
N SER A 89 -20.12 -13.60 4.68
CA SER A 89 -19.34 -14.48 5.56
C SER A 89 -17.83 -14.44 5.27
N LEU A 90 -17.44 -14.35 4.00
CA LEU A 90 -16.03 -14.23 3.62
C LEU A 90 -15.43 -12.87 4.04
N ILE A 91 -16.20 -11.78 4.00
CA ILE A 91 -15.76 -10.48 4.51
C ILE A 91 -15.57 -10.55 6.03
N GLU A 92 -16.53 -11.14 6.76
CA GLU A 92 -16.47 -11.28 8.23
C GLU A 92 -15.31 -12.14 8.72
N THR A 93 -14.93 -13.16 7.96
CA THR A 93 -13.93 -14.15 8.40
C THR A 93 -12.53 -13.87 7.88
N SER A 94 -12.36 -12.98 6.90
CA SER A 94 -11.04 -12.69 6.30
C SER A 94 -10.33 -11.51 6.97
N PRO A 95 -9.27 -11.73 7.74
CA PRO A 95 -8.51 -10.65 8.35
C PRO A 95 -7.71 -9.80 7.34
N THR A 96 -7.50 -10.29 6.12
CA THR A 96 -6.89 -9.55 5.01
C THR A 96 -7.91 -8.98 4.03
N GLY A 97 -9.20 -9.11 4.35
CA GLY A 97 -10.30 -8.73 3.48
C GLY A 97 -10.52 -9.68 2.30
N LEU A 98 -11.63 -9.50 1.63
CA LEU A 98 -12.01 -10.27 0.46
C LEU A 98 -11.58 -9.57 -0.83
N ASN A 99 -10.75 -10.22 -1.64
CA ASN A 99 -10.42 -9.75 -2.99
C ASN A 99 -11.61 -9.98 -3.93
N ILE A 100 -12.24 -8.90 -4.36
CA ILE A 100 -13.47 -8.95 -5.16
C ILE A 100 -13.23 -9.55 -6.55
N LYS A 101 -12.08 -9.27 -7.18
CA LYS A 101 -11.75 -9.86 -8.49
C LYS A 101 -11.70 -11.39 -8.42
N ARG A 102 -11.06 -11.95 -7.39
CA ARG A 102 -11.03 -13.41 -7.18
C ARG A 102 -12.42 -13.97 -6.91
N PHE A 103 -13.25 -13.28 -6.11
CA PHE A 103 -14.61 -13.68 -5.84
C PHE A 103 -15.47 -13.72 -7.12
N LEU A 104 -15.34 -12.69 -7.98
CA LEU A 104 -16.03 -12.62 -9.27
C LEU A 104 -15.62 -13.78 -10.19
N ILE A 105 -14.32 -14.02 -10.33
CA ILE A 105 -13.79 -15.10 -11.18
C ILE A 105 -14.25 -16.45 -10.65
N ASN A 106 -14.13 -16.70 -9.34
CA ASN A 106 -14.52 -17.97 -8.73
C ASN A 106 -15.98 -18.32 -9.00
N ARG A 107 -16.86 -17.31 -8.96
CA ARG A 107 -18.30 -17.49 -9.07
C ARG A 107 -18.90 -17.12 -10.42
N ASN A 108 -18.06 -16.74 -11.38
CA ASN A 108 -18.49 -16.25 -12.69
C ASN A 108 -19.55 -15.13 -12.58
N LEU A 109 -19.33 -14.17 -11.67
CA LEU A 109 -20.24 -13.05 -11.43
C LEU A 109 -19.76 -11.77 -12.11
N LYS A 110 -20.69 -10.90 -12.45
CA LYS A 110 -20.42 -9.52 -12.88
C LYS A 110 -20.28 -8.61 -11.68
N LEU A 111 -19.43 -7.58 -11.78
CA LEU A 111 -19.18 -6.62 -10.70
C LEU A 111 -20.47 -5.94 -10.20
N GLN A 112 -21.40 -5.62 -11.09
CA GLN A 112 -22.67 -4.99 -10.75
C GLN A 112 -23.50 -5.79 -9.73
N ILE A 113 -23.42 -7.13 -9.81
CA ILE A 113 -24.12 -8.03 -8.87
C ILE A 113 -23.51 -7.89 -7.48
N VAL A 114 -22.18 -7.91 -7.39
CA VAL A 114 -21.47 -7.74 -6.11
C VAL A 114 -21.71 -6.34 -5.53
N GLU A 115 -21.72 -5.30 -6.34
CA GLU A 115 -22.06 -3.94 -5.89
C GLU A 115 -23.49 -3.87 -5.32
N THR A 116 -24.44 -4.61 -5.90
CA THR A 116 -25.79 -4.71 -5.34
C THR A 116 -25.80 -5.39 -3.98
N PHE A 117 -25.04 -6.47 -3.82
CA PHE A 117 -24.89 -7.15 -2.52
C PHE A 117 -24.23 -6.24 -1.47
N LEU A 118 -23.17 -5.51 -1.85
CA LEU A 118 -22.49 -4.57 -0.95
C LEU A 118 -23.42 -3.42 -0.53
N LYS A 119 -24.26 -2.91 -1.44
CA LYS A 119 -25.27 -1.90 -1.10
C LYS A 119 -26.29 -2.44 -0.09
N LYS A 120 -26.76 -3.67 -0.30
CA LYS A 120 -27.67 -4.36 0.65
C LYS A 120 -27.03 -4.49 2.03
N LEU A 121 -25.78 -4.91 2.12
CA LEU A 121 -25.05 -5.03 3.38
C LEU A 121 -24.99 -3.69 4.14
N ARG A 122 -24.78 -2.57 3.42
CA ARG A 122 -24.80 -1.23 4.04
C ARG A 122 -26.18 -0.87 4.62
N THR A 123 -27.28 -1.23 3.93
CA THR A 123 -28.63 -1.00 4.47
C THR A 123 -28.90 -1.84 5.72
N GLU A 124 -28.27 -2.98 5.86
CA GLU A 124 -28.28 -3.84 7.04
C GLU A 124 -27.31 -3.39 8.15
N LYS A 125 -26.69 -2.20 8.00
CA LYS A 125 -25.69 -1.65 8.94
C LYS A 125 -24.42 -2.50 9.07
N PHE A 126 -24.12 -3.32 8.06
CA PHE A 126 -22.88 -4.08 8.00
C PHE A 126 -21.74 -3.14 7.63
N GLU A 127 -20.77 -3.01 8.53
CA GLU A 127 -19.66 -2.10 8.34
C GLU A 127 -18.50 -2.78 7.60
N TYR A 128 -18.06 -2.17 6.51
CA TYR A 128 -16.88 -2.57 5.76
C TYR A 128 -16.14 -1.39 5.16
N VAL A 129 -14.87 -1.59 4.90
CA VAL A 129 -13.97 -0.62 4.27
C VAL A 129 -13.52 -1.13 2.91
N ARG A 130 -13.54 -0.26 1.91
CA ARG A 130 -13.01 -0.53 0.57
C ARG A 130 -11.55 -0.14 0.52
N LEU A 131 -10.68 -1.08 0.16
CA LEU A 131 -9.26 -0.89 -0.05
C LEU A 131 -8.98 -1.06 -1.54
N GLU A 132 -8.42 -0.04 -2.18
CA GLU A 132 -8.04 -0.11 -3.60
C GLU A 132 -6.54 -0.18 -3.73
N GLU A 133 -6.03 -1.28 -4.26
CA GLU A 133 -4.61 -1.42 -4.58
C GLU A 133 -4.28 -0.62 -5.84
N LYS A 134 -3.52 0.45 -5.70
CA LYS A 134 -3.14 1.34 -6.83
C LYS A 134 -2.37 0.61 -7.95
N THR A 135 -1.61 -0.44 -7.62
CA THR A 135 -0.77 -1.16 -8.57
C THR A 135 -1.56 -2.11 -9.49
N ASN A 136 -2.46 -2.90 -8.92
CA ASN A 136 -3.22 -3.94 -9.63
C ASN A 136 -4.69 -3.56 -9.84
N ARG A 137 -5.14 -2.43 -9.30
CA ARG A 137 -6.55 -2.01 -9.24
C ARG A 137 -7.46 -3.09 -8.63
N ASP A 138 -6.90 -3.91 -7.75
CA ASP A 138 -7.66 -4.92 -7.03
C ASP A 138 -8.47 -4.25 -5.92
N LEU A 139 -9.79 -4.49 -5.91
CA LEU A 139 -10.68 -4.06 -4.85
C LEU A 139 -10.72 -5.12 -3.76
N ILE A 140 -10.35 -4.74 -2.54
CA ILE A 140 -10.45 -5.58 -1.35
C ILE A 140 -11.52 -4.99 -0.44
N ILE A 141 -12.44 -5.82 0.05
CA ILE A 141 -13.42 -5.42 1.06
C ILE A 141 -13.01 -5.99 2.41
N LEU A 142 -12.70 -5.11 3.34
CA LEU A 142 -12.27 -5.46 4.70
C LEU A 142 -13.42 -5.23 5.68
N PHE A 143 -13.67 -6.17 6.57
CA PHE A 143 -14.66 -6.01 7.65
C PHE A 143 -14.31 -4.83 8.56
N GLY A 144 -15.33 -4.07 8.98
CA GLY A 144 -15.14 -2.86 9.76
C GLY A 144 -14.43 -3.08 11.09
N ASP A 145 -14.67 -4.21 11.76
CA ASP A 145 -14.01 -4.55 13.03
C ASP A 145 -12.50 -4.76 12.82
N PHE A 146 -12.09 -5.52 11.82
CA PHE A 146 -10.68 -5.69 11.51
C PHE A 146 -10.01 -4.35 11.22
N PHE A 147 -10.67 -3.48 10.43
CA PHE A 147 -10.12 -2.17 10.16
C PHE A 147 -9.96 -1.34 11.44
N ARG A 148 -10.96 -1.35 12.34
CA ARG A 148 -10.89 -0.63 13.62
C ARG A 148 -9.75 -1.13 14.51
N ASP A 149 -9.56 -2.45 14.57
CA ASP A 149 -8.49 -3.04 15.38
C ASP A 149 -7.11 -2.74 14.82
N TYR A 150 -6.94 -2.79 13.50
CA TYR A 150 -5.70 -2.40 12.83
C TYR A 150 -5.40 -0.92 12.99
N ALA A 151 -6.40 -0.06 12.85
CA ALA A 151 -6.28 1.37 13.07
C ALA A 151 -5.84 1.68 14.50
N LYS A 152 -6.50 1.07 15.52
CA LYS A 152 -6.12 1.22 16.92
C LYS A 152 -4.68 0.79 17.17
N LYS A 153 -4.26 -0.38 16.63
CA LYS A 153 -2.91 -0.89 16.77
C LYS A 153 -1.87 0.03 16.16
N ILE A 154 -2.09 0.49 14.93
CA ILE A 154 -1.19 1.40 14.21
C ILE A 154 -1.05 2.72 14.97
N ILE A 155 -2.16 3.34 15.37
CA ILE A 155 -2.17 4.61 16.10
C ILE A 155 -1.44 4.47 17.45
N ALA A 156 -1.66 3.36 18.18
CA ALA A 156 -0.98 3.10 19.44
C ALA A 156 0.55 2.97 19.26
N LEU A 157 0.99 2.29 18.20
CA LEU A 157 2.43 2.17 17.88
C LEU A 157 3.06 3.53 17.54
N VAL A 158 2.39 4.34 16.72
CA VAL A 158 2.87 5.68 16.40
C VAL A 158 2.92 6.55 17.65
N LYS A 159 1.93 6.46 18.54
CA LYS A 159 1.91 7.18 19.83
C LYS A 159 3.06 6.73 20.74
N ALA A 160 3.31 5.44 20.86
CA ALA A 160 4.43 4.89 21.63
C ALA A 160 5.78 5.35 21.06
N PHE A 161 5.92 5.34 19.72
CA PHE A 161 7.11 5.86 19.05
C PHE A 161 7.37 7.32 19.39
N HIS A 162 6.36 8.18 19.38
CA HIS A 162 6.50 9.60 19.74
C HIS A 162 6.90 9.79 21.21
N SER A 163 6.40 8.96 22.11
CA SER A 163 6.74 9.05 23.55
C SER A 163 8.21 8.75 23.80
N THR A 164 8.83 7.87 23.00
CA THR A 164 10.24 7.49 23.13
C THR A 164 11.16 8.32 22.23
N ASN A 165 10.64 8.96 21.19
CA ASN A 165 11.40 9.70 20.17
C ASN A 165 10.85 11.13 19.98
N VAL A 166 10.81 11.91 21.04
CA VAL A 166 10.22 13.26 21.07
C VAL A 166 10.84 14.25 20.07
N ASN A 167 12.08 13.99 19.63
CA ASN A 167 12.83 14.83 18.68
C ASN A 167 12.72 14.33 17.23
N VAL A 168 11.89 13.32 16.96
CA VAL A 168 11.72 12.75 15.63
C VAL A 168 10.28 12.99 15.17
N GLN A 169 10.13 13.51 13.95
CA GLN A 169 8.80 13.86 13.42
C GLN A 169 7.88 12.63 13.29
N GLY A 170 8.41 11.47 12.93
CA GLY A 170 7.58 10.29 12.76
C GLY A 170 8.37 9.03 12.43
N ILE A 171 7.64 7.96 12.17
CA ILE A 171 8.17 6.63 11.85
C ILE A 171 7.98 6.33 10.36
N SER A 172 8.94 5.65 9.72
CA SER A 172 8.78 5.22 8.33
C SER A 172 7.73 4.11 8.20
N GLU A 173 7.02 4.06 7.05
CA GLU A 173 6.06 3.02 6.75
C GLU A 173 6.66 1.62 6.91
N GLN A 174 7.88 1.40 6.43
CA GLN A 174 8.56 0.11 6.53
C GLN A 174 8.82 -0.31 7.98
N SER A 175 9.24 0.63 8.85
CA SER A 175 9.44 0.35 10.28
C SER A 175 8.12 0.08 10.98
N LEU A 176 7.10 0.90 10.71
CA LEU A 176 5.77 0.74 11.29
C LEU A 176 5.12 -0.58 10.86
N SER A 177 5.27 -1.00 9.60
CA SER A 177 4.76 -2.29 9.09
C SER A 177 5.41 -3.47 9.82
N ARG A 178 6.73 -3.40 10.07
CA ARG A 178 7.44 -4.46 10.83
C ARG A 178 6.98 -4.56 12.27
N GLU A 179 6.73 -3.44 12.93
CA GLU A 179 6.26 -3.41 14.32
C GLU A 179 4.77 -3.80 14.42
N ALA A 180 3.96 -3.36 13.47
CA ALA A 180 2.54 -3.64 13.46
C ALA A 180 2.23 -5.14 13.25
N GLN A 181 3.04 -5.85 12.46
CA GLN A 181 2.87 -7.28 12.18
C GLN A 181 1.41 -7.63 11.81
N LEU A 182 0.76 -6.78 11.00
CA LEU A 182 -0.57 -7.08 10.52
C LEU A 182 -0.53 -8.23 9.50
N PRO A 183 -1.62 -9.03 9.41
CA PRO A 183 -1.73 -10.02 8.36
C PRO A 183 -1.78 -9.35 6.98
N GLY A 184 -1.35 -10.08 5.95
CA GLY A 184 -1.43 -9.60 4.56
C GLY A 184 -0.11 -9.11 3.99
N SER A 185 -0.20 -8.49 2.81
CA SER A 185 0.94 -7.95 2.08
C SER A 185 1.30 -6.54 2.54
N HIS A 186 2.49 -6.07 2.15
CA HIS A 186 2.86 -4.66 2.33
C HIS A 186 1.86 -3.72 1.63
N LEU A 187 1.34 -4.10 0.46
CA LEU A 187 0.33 -3.31 -0.26
C LEU A 187 -0.97 -3.16 0.56
N PHE A 188 -1.41 -4.24 1.21
CA PHE A 188 -2.57 -4.19 2.11
C PHE A 188 -2.34 -3.22 3.27
N PHE A 189 -1.15 -3.26 3.88
CA PHE A 189 -0.78 -2.32 4.94
C PHE A 189 -0.78 -0.87 4.44
N SER A 190 -0.20 -0.60 3.27
CA SER A 190 -0.19 0.74 2.65
C SER A 190 -1.61 1.27 2.38
N CYS A 191 -2.53 0.40 1.95
CA CYS A 191 -3.95 0.80 1.77
C CYS A 191 -4.61 1.22 3.08
N ILE A 192 -4.33 0.51 4.18
CA ILE A 192 -4.84 0.89 5.52
C ILE A 192 -4.27 2.25 5.93
N LEU A 193 -2.97 2.45 5.78
CA LEU A 193 -2.32 3.74 6.10
C LEU A 193 -2.91 4.89 5.29
N GLN A 194 -3.15 4.69 4.00
CA GLN A 194 -3.77 5.71 3.16
C GLN A 194 -5.12 6.16 3.72
N ILE A 195 -5.99 5.22 4.11
CA ILE A 195 -7.29 5.55 4.71
C ILE A 195 -7.12 6.29 6.05
N LEU A 196 -6.13 5.91 6.86
CA LEU A 196 -5.86 6.61 8.12
C LEU A 196 -5.40 8.06 7.88
N ILE A 197 -4.63 8.31 6.83
CA ILE A 197 -4.21 9.65 6.41
C ILE A 197 -5.41 10.44 5.86
N GLU A 198 -6.20 9.87 4.97
CA GLU A 198 -7.43 10.50 4.42
C GLU A 198 -8.42 10.88 5.54
N LYS A 199 -8.54 10.04 6.56
CA LYS A 199 -9.36 10.33 7.75
C LYS A 199 -8.69 11.26 8.76
N ARG A 200 -7.51 11.77 8.47
CA ARG A 200 -6.72 12.65 9.36
C ARG A 200 -6.43 12.02 10.74
N LEU A 201 -6.37 10.71 10.82
CA LEU A 201 -5.95 9.97 12.02
C LEU A 201 -4.42 9.84 12.10
N LEU A 202 -3.77 9.89 10.95
CA LEU A 202 -2.32 10.02 10.79
C LEU A 202 -2.03 11.16 9.81
N SER A 203 -0.81 11.69 9.90
CA SER A 203 -0.27 12.66 8.94
C SER A 203 1.04 12.12 8.38
N LEU A 204 1.42 12.60 7.20
CA LEU A 204 2.65 12.25 6.53
C LEU A 204 3.47 13.53 6.29
N THR A 205 4.73 13.53 6.72
CA THR A 205 5.69 14.59 6.39
C THR A 205 6.89 13.96 5.69
N GLY A 206 7.01 14.20 4.39
CA GLY A 206 7.94 13.44 3.54
C GLY A 206 7.60 11.95 3.53
N THR A 207 8.42 11.11 4.15
CA THR A 207 8.21 9.66 4.27
C THR A 207 7.87 9.22 5.70
N LEU A 208 7.66 10.17 6.61
CA LEU A 208 7.47 9.91 8.03
C LEU A 208 6.00 10.05 8.43
N LEU A 209 5.44 8.96 8.95
CA LEU A 209 4.08 8.88 9.49
C LEU A 209 4.09 9.35 10.95
N HIS A 210 3.15 10.22 11.31
CA HIS A 210 3.03 10.75 12.65
C HIS A 210 1.57 11.05 13.02
N LEU A 211 1.30 11.31 14.30
CA LEU A 211 0.00 11.82 14.74
C LEU A 211 -0.16 13.27 14.26
N PRO A 212 -1.40 13.72 13.92
CA PRO A 212 -1.61 15.07 13.37
C PRO A 212 -1.07 16.21 14.24
N ASP A 213 -1.19 16.07 15.56
CA ASP A 213 -0.79 17.11 16.51
C ASP A 213 0.68 16.96 16.97
N HIS A 214 1.41 15.95 16.48
CA HIS A 214 2.78 15.73 16.89
C HIS A 214 3.72 16.69 16.16
N LYS A 215 4.47 17.46 16.94
CA LYS A 215 5.59 18.30 16.49
C LYS A 215 6.87 17.84 17.20
N ALA A 216 7.87 17.46 16.42
CA ALA A 216 9.15 17.11 17.00
C ALA A 216 9.74 18.28 17.78
N SER A 217 10.19 18.02 18.99
CA SER A 217 10.86 19.05 19.80
C SER A 217 12.27 19.28 19.29
N LEU A 218 12.59 20.53 19.00
CA LEU A 218 13.95 20.94 18.65
C LEU A 218 14.71 21.36 19.91
N SER A 219 15.98 21.00 20.01
CA SER A 219 16.90 21.54 21.02
C SER A 219 17.09 23.05 20.82
N VAL A 220 17.66 23.72 21.84
CA VAL A 220 17.96 25.15 21.73
C VAL A 220 18.90 25.40 20.56
N GLU A 221 19.95 24.58 20.42
CA GLU A 221 20.94 24.71 19.34
C GLU A 221 20.30 24.50 17.94
N GLU A 222 19.41 23.54 17.80
CA GLU A 222 18.70 23.30 16.54
C GLU A 222 17.76 24.45 16.18
N ARG A 223 17.08 25.04 17.16
CA ARG A 223 16.22 26.22 16.96
C ARG A 223 17.02 27.45 16.55
N GLU A 224 18.11 27.72 17.23
CA GLU A 224 19.01 28.82 16.88
C GLU A 224 19.59 28.66 15.48
N PHE A 225 19.97 27.44 15.12
CA PHE A 225 20.46 27.15 13.78
C PHE A 225 19.35 27.38 12.72
N LEU A 226 18.14 26.87 12.94
CA LEU A 226 17.03 27.08 12.02
C LEU A 226 16.68 28.57 11.86
N THR A 227 16.71 29.35 12.94
CA THR A 227 16.48 30.79 12.90
C THR A 227 17.48 31.49 11.99
N LYS A 228 18.73 31.02 11.94
CA LYS A 228 19.76 31.56 11.06
C LYS A 228 19.68 31.10 9.63
N VAL A 229 19.34 29.82 9.42
CA VAL A 229 19.42 29.18 8.09
C VAL A 229 18.12 29.33 7.31
N ARG A 230 16.97 29.33 7.97
CA ARG A 230 15.65 29.44 7.30
C ARG A 230 15.58 30.67 6.37
N PRO A 231 15.94 31.89 6.75
CA PRO A 231 15.92 33.04 5.84
C PRO A 231 16.86 32.88 4.63
N LEU A 232 18.00 32.18 4.81
CA LEU A 232 18.91 31.89 3.70
C LEU A 232 18.31 30.95 2.70
N LEU A 233 17.62 29.90 3.17
CA LEU A 233 16.93 28.93 2.31
C LEU A 233 15.70 29.54 1.62
N GLU A 234 14.92 30.37 2.33
CA GLU A 234 13.78 31.12 1.76
C GLU A 234 14.25 32.06 0.64
N LYS A 235 15.34 32.81 0.86
CA LYS A 235 15.93 33.69 -0.16
C LYS A 235 16.47 32.94 -1.38
N SER A 236 16.97 31.72 -1.17
CA SER A 236 17.51 30.87 -2.22
C SER A 236 16.43 30.13 -3.04
N GLY A 237 15.20 30.05 -2.55
CA GLY A 237 14.07 29.40 -3.20
C GLY A 237 14.39 27.97 -3.64
N ASN A 238 14.20 27.71 -4.91
CA ASN A 238 14.39 26.38 -5.51
C ASN A 238 15.85 25.96 -5.69
N ILE A 239 16.82 26.82 -5.38
CA ILE A 239 18.25 26.56 -5.54
C ILE A 239 18.96 26.77 -4.20
N PRO A 240 18.74 25.90 -3.20
CA PRO A 240 19.34 26.07 -1.87
C PRO A 240 20.87 25.89 -1.92
N PRO A 241 21.59 26.56 -1.03
CA PRO A 241 23.03 26.40 -0.91
C PRO A 241 23.42 24.97 -0.56
N ARG A 242 24.60 24.55 -1.02
CA ARG A 242 25.19 23.27 -0.62
C ARG A 242 25.68 23.32 0.82
N THR A 243 25.85 22.16 1.44
CA THR A 243 26.32 22.06 2.83
C THR A 243 27.62 22.82 3.07
N ARG A 244 28.57 22.85 2.11
CA ARG A 244 29.82 23.63 2.22
C ARG A 244 29.57 25.14 2.17
N GLU A 245 28.67 25.58 1.31
CA GLU A 245 28.26 26.99 1.24
C GLU A 245 27.57 27.44 2.52
N LEU A 246 26.78 26.52 3.16
CA LEU A 246 26.20 26.78 4.48
C LEU A 246 27.25 26.90 5.57
N VAL A 247 28.40 26.22 5.48
CA VAL A 247 29.54 26.42 6.40
C VAL A 247 30.02 27.86 6.30
N ASP A 248 30.23 28.37 5.09
CA ASP A 248 30.71 29.73 4.85
C ASP A 248 29.70 30.79 5.31
N LEU A 249 28.41 30.55 5.10
CA LEU A 249 27.31 31.46 5.49
C LEU A 249 27.02 31.46 6.99
N THR A 250 27.24 30.33 7.68
CA THR A 250 26.89 30.19 9.11
C THR A 250 28.10 30.27 10.05
N GLY A 251 29.31 30.08 9.54
CA GLY A 251 30.53 29.97 10.32
C GLY A 251 30.63 28.66 11.16
N ILE A 252 29.74 27.69 10.95
CA ILE A 252 29.71 26.45 11.71
C ILE A 252 30.62 25.43 11.02
N PRO A 253 31.56 24.77 11.74
CA PRO A 253 32.42 23.74 11.15
C PRO A 253 31.61 22.58 10.53
N LEU A 254 32.07 22.08 9.39
CA LEU A 254 31.35 21.08 8.56
C LEU A 254 30.83 19.89 9.36
N ARG A 255 31.69 19.27 10.19
CA ARG A 255 31.26 18.09 11.01
C ARG A 255 30.13 18.41 11.96
N LYS A 256 30.14 19.58 12.61
CA LYS A 256 29.06 20.00 13.52
C LYS A 256 27.80 20.32 12.72
N LEU A 257 27.93 20.99 11.59
CA LEU A 257 26.83 21.33 10.68
C LEU A 257 26.10 20.08 10.18
N GLU A 258 26.84 19.05 9.76
CA GLU A 258 26.24 17.79 9.30
C GLU A 258 25.44 17.09 10.40
N VAL A 259 25.91 17.12 11.65
CA VAL A 259 25.16 16.57 12.80
C VAL A 259 23.84 17.31 13.01
N ILE A 260 23.90 18.65 13.05
CA ILE A 260 22.72 19.50 13.24
C ILE A 260 21.72 19.31 12.08
N LEU A 261 22.19 19.33 10.83
CA LEU A 261 21.34 19.11 9.65
C LEU A 261 20.65 17.75 9.68
N LYS A 262 21.37 16.71 10.12
CA LYS A 262 20.79 15.36 10.26
C LYS A 262 19.70 15.31 11.35
N GLN A 263 19.91 15.99 12.47
CA GLN A 263 18.91 16.07 13.55
C GLN A 263 17.67 16.85 13.11
N ILE A 264 17.85 18.01 12.49
CA ILE A 264 16.76 18.86 11.98
C ILE A 264 15.97 18.16 10.85
N THR A 265 16.64 17.36 10.03
CA THR A 265 15.95 16.52 9.04
C THR A 265 15.07 15.45 9.70
N ARG A 266 15.53 14.88 10.82
CA ARG A 266 14.71 13.91 11.59
C ARG A 266 13.50 14.57 12.26
N SER A 267 13.60 15.84 12.62
CA SER A 267 12.46 16.59 13.14
C SER A 267 11.47 17.04 12.05
N GLY A 268 11.77 16.79 10.76
CA GLY A 268 10.95 17.23 9.65
C GLY A 268 11.04 18.70 9.29
N SER A 269 11.85 19.50 10.02
CA SER A 269 11.99 20.94 9.76
C SER A 269 12.85 21.27 8.55
N LEU A 270 13.63 20.31 8.06
CA LEU A 270 14.32 20.34 6.76
C LEU A 270 14.14 19.01 6.04
N VAL A 271 14.23 19.03 4.73
CA VAL A 271 14.15 17.87 3.84
C VAL A 271 15.51 17.65 3.16
N LYS A 272 16.13 16.48 3.38
CA LYS A 272 17.36 16.10 2.67
C LYS A 272 16.99 15.53 1.29
N VAL A 273 17.22 16.31 0.25
CA VAL A 273 16.96 15.90 -1.15
C VAL A 273 18.13 15.11 -1.71
N ALA A 274 19.36 15.61 -1.53
CA ALA A 274 20.60 14.96 -1.94
C ALA A 274 21.63 14.98 -0.80
N GLU A 275 22.80 14.37 -0.99
CA GLU A 275 23.81 14.21 0.07
C GLU A 275 24.23 15.54 0.71
N ASN A 276 24.28 16.59 -0.08
CA ASN A 276 24.73 17.91 0.35
C ASN A 276 23.70 19.02 0.10
N ARG A 277 22.40 18.67 -0.02
CA ARG A 277 21.30 19.59 -0.32
C ARG A 277 20.13 19.39 0.63
N TYR A 278 19.72 20.49 1.26
CA TYR A 278 18.61 20.53 2.19
C TYR A 278 17.63 21.63 1.77
N PHE A 279 16.36 21.32 1.81
CA PHE A 279 15.26 22.21 1.42
C PHE A 279 14.34 22.44 2.61
N LEU A 280 13.60 23.54 2.56
CA LEU A 280 12.43 23.70 3.41
C LEU A 280 11.28 22.77 2.92
N PRO A 281 10.47 22.23 3.83
CA PRO A 281 9.31 21.43 3.45
C PRO A 281 8.36 22.16 2.48
N GLU A 282 8.16 23.46 2.70
CA GLU A 282 7.32 24.32 1.87
C GLU A 282 7.84 24.39 0.42
N THR A 283 9.15 24.56 0.23
CA THR A 283 9.76 24.57 -1.11
C THR A 283 9.61 23.23 -1.82
N ILE A 284 9.67 22.11 -1.10
CA ILE A 284 9.42 20.77 -1.69
C ILE A 284 7.97 20.65 -2.12
N MET A 285 7.02 21.18 -1.34
CA MET A 285 5.61 21.20 -1.71
C MET A 285 5.37 22.02 -2.98
N GLU A 286 6.00 23.20 -3.09
CA GLU A 286 5.91 24.06 -4.28
C GLU A 286 6.48 23.36 -5.53
N LEU A 287 7.62 22.66 -5.38
CA LEU A 287 8.21 21.87 -6.46
C LEU A 287 7.34 20.66 -6.87
N ALA A 288 6.65 20.05 -5.91
CA ALA A 288 5.69 18.99 -6.20
C ALA A 288 4.46 19.53 -6.94
N GLU A 289 3.90 20.67 -6.50
CA GLU A 289 2.81 21.35 -7.19
C GLU A 289 3.21 21.76 -8.62
N PHE A 290 4.41 22.29 -8.78
CA PHE A 290 4.97 22.59 -10.10
C PHE A 290 5.04 21.33 -10.98
N THR A 291 5.45 20.20 -10.41
CA THR A 291 5.53 18.92 -11.15
C THR A 291 4.15 18.42 -11.58
N GLU A 292 3.11 18.58 -10.77
CA GLU A 292 1.74 18.24 -11.14
C GLU A 292 1.26 19.10 -12.31
N LYS A 293 1.45 20.43 -12.23
CA LYS A 293 1.10 21.36 -13.33
C LYS A 293 1.84 21.04 -14.62
N LEU A 294 3.13 20.70 -14.54
CA LEU A 294 3.92 20.28 -15.69
C LEU A 294 3.34 19.02 -16.38
N VAL A 295 2.85 18.05 -15.59
CA VAL A 295 2.23 16.83 -16.13
C VAL A 295 0.87 17.13 -16.78
N ASP A 296 0.07 18.03 -16.19
CA ASP A 296 -1.23 18.41 -16.73
C ASP A 296 -1.12 19.15 -18.09
N GLU A 297 0.01 19.83 -18.34
CA GLU A 297 0.28 20.52 -19.61
C GLU A 297 0.77 19.58 -20.73
N ILE A 298 1.13 18.33 -20.41
CA ILE A 298 1.63 17.35 -21.39
C ILE A 298 0.45 16.56 -21.97
N PRO A 299 0.18 16.61 -23.29
CA PRO A 299 -0.88 15.82 -23.91
C PRO A 299 -0.59 14.31 -23.76
N GLU A 300 -1.64 13.55 -23.42
CA GLU A 300 -1.67 12.08 -23.39
C GLU A 300 -0.63 11.42 -22.49
N GLN A 301 -0.92 11.18 -21.23
CA GLN A 301 -0.31 10.18 -20.31
C GLN A 301 1.20 9.81 -20.53
N ASN A 302 1.95 10.62 -21.28
CA ASN A 302 3.31 10.31 -21.77
C ASN A 302 4.40 10.59 -20.73
N GLY A 303 4.05 11.03 -19.53
CA GLY A 303 5.03 11.40 -18.51
C GLY A 303 5.89 12.60 -18.93
N PHE A 304 6.78 13.05 -18.06
CA PHE A 304 7.69 14.17 -18.31
C PHE A 304 9.16 13.76 -18.21
N THR A 305 10.04 14.54 -18.84
CA THR A 305 11.47 14.32 -18.84
C THR A 305 12.21 15.32 -17.95
N VAL A 306 13.45 15.01 -17.56
CA VAL A 306 14.34 15.95 -16.86
C VAL A 306 14.54 17.26 -17.65
N ILE A 307 14.51 17.19 -18.99
CA ILE A 307 14.69 18.37 -19.86
C ILE A 307 13.48 19.29 -19.71
N GLN A 308 12.26 18.76 -19.80
CA GLN A 308 11.03 19.54 -19.63
C GLN A 308 10.95 20.17 -18.24
N PHE A 309 11.26 19.39 -17.19
CA PHE A 309 11.32 19.92 -15.83
C PHE A 309 12.34 21.05 -15.67
N ARG A 310 13.55 20.89 -16.24
CA ARG A 310 14.59 21.92 -16.24
C ARG A 310 14.14 23.19 -16.96
N ASP A 311 13.65 23.04 -18.19
CA ASP A 311 13.36 24.18 -19.06
C ASP A 311 12.21 25.05 -18.54
N GLN A 312 11.25 24.44 -17.85
CA GLN A 312 10.15 25.16 -17.23
C GLN A 312 10.44 25.66 -15.82
N SER A 313 11.25 24.93 -15.01
CA SER A 313 11.58 25.34 -13.65
C SER A 313 12.71 26.37 -13.58
N GLY A 314 13.53 26.51 -14.60
CA GLY A 314 14.74 27.33 -14.60
C GLY A 314 15.87 26.80 -13.71
N ILE A 315 15.70 25.58 -13.15
CA ILE A 315 16.68 24.95 -12.26
C ILE A 315 17.78 24.26 -13.07
N GLY A 316 19.03 24.34 -12.64
CA GLY A 316 20.13 23.66 -13.31
C GLY A 316 19.98 22.15 -13.35
N ARG A 317 20.41 21.50 -14.46
CA ARG A 317 20.19 20.07 -14.76
C ARG A 317 20.52 19.13 -13.61
N ASN A 318 21.66 19.32 -12.94
CA ASN A 318 22.09 18.41 -11.86
C ASN A 318 21.12 18.47 -10.67
N LEU A 319 20.68 19.67 -10.30
CA LEU A 319 19.71 19.84 -9.22
C LEU A 319 18.33 19.31 -9.59
N CYS A 320 17.90 19.46 -10.86
CA CYS A 320 16.68 18.81 -11.35
C CYS A 320 16.72 17.28 -11.16
N ILE A 321 17.88 16.68 -11.48
CA ILE A 321 18.05 15.23 -11.29
C ILE A 321 17.95 14.86 -9.82
N GLU A 322 18.63 15.59 -8.92
CA GLU A 322 18.59 15.37 -7.47
C GLU A 322 17.14 15.47 -6.92
N ILE A 323 16.38 16.49 -7.33
CA ILE A 323 14.98 16.69 -6.92
C ILE A 323 14.09 15.55 -7.45
N LEU A 324 14.22 15.20 -8.71
CA LEU A 324 13.40 14.15 -9.32
C LEU A 324 13.74 12.75 -8.79
N GLU A 325 15.00 12.46 -8.46
CA GLU A 325 15.38 11.22 -7.76
C GLU A 325 14.85 11.19 -6.33
N TYR A 326 14.77 12.33 -5.65
CA TYR A 326 14.07 12.42 -4.37
C TYR A 326 12.58 12.12 -4.53
N PHE A 327 11.91 12.70 -5.52
CA PHE A 327 10.50 12.42 -5.80
C PHE A 327 10.24 10.95 -6.14
N ASP A 328 11.13 10.31 -6.91
CA ASP A 328 11.08 8.87 -7.19
C ASP A 328 11.23 8.06 -5.88
N ARG A 329 12.17 8.43 -5.02
CA ARG A 329 12.47 7.75 -3.74
C ARG A 329 11.33 7.83 -2.74
N VAL A 330 10.65 8.98 -2.63
CA VAL A 330 9.50 9.14 -1.73
C VAL A 330 8.19 8.62 -2.34
N GLY A 331 8.21 8.17 -3.59
CA GLY A 331 7.07 7.58 -4.27
C GLY A 331 6.08 8.59 -4.85
N PHE A 332 6.43 9.87 -4.95
CA PHE A 332 5.63 10.88 -5.64
C PHE A 332 5.65 10.67 -7.15
N THR A 333 6.84 10.37 -7.71
CA THR A 333 7.00 10.01 -9.11
C THR A 333 7.51 8.59 -9.29
N LYS A 334 7.47 8.09 -10.51
CA LYS A 334 8.07 6.82 -10.93
C LYS A 334 8.81 7.02 -12.24
N ARG A 335 10.11 6.68 -12.24
CA ARG A 335 10.92 6.68 -13.45
C ARG A 335 10.66 5.44 -14.31
N ALA A 336 10.48 5.65 -15.61
CA ALA A 336 10.43 4.61 -16.64
C ALA A 336 11.30 5.06 -17.83
N GLY A 337 12.52 4.52 -17.91
CA GLY A 337 13.52 4.96 -18.89
C GLY A 337 13.93 6.41 -18.68
N ASN A 338 13.68 7.27 -19.68
CA ASN A 338 13.99 8.70 -19.64
C ASN A 338 12.82 9.57 -19.16
N THR A 339 11.63 9.00 -18.97
CA THR A 339 10.41 9.69 -18.54
C THR A 339 10.07 9.37 -17.09
N ARG A 340 9.28 10.23 -16.48
CA ARG A 340 8.70 10.08 -15.14
C ARG A 340 7.21 10.30 -15.19
N PHE A 341 6.49 9.58 -14.33
CA PHE A 341 5.05 9.62 -14.20
C PHE A 341 4.68 9.94 -12.75
N LEU A 342 3.63 10.70 -12.53
CA LEU A 342 3.06 10.85 -11.20
C LEU A 342 2.48 9.50 -10.73
N ARG A 343 2.74 9.16 -9.48
CA ARG A 343 2.18 7.97 -8.81
C ARG A 343 1.03 8.32 -7.91
N THR A 344 1.05 9.51 -7.34
CA THR A 344 0.08 10.00 -6.37
C THR A 344 0.09 11.51 -6.36
N GLU A 345 -0.95 12.10 -5.79
CA GLU A 345 -1.05 13.53 -5.56
C GLU A 345 -0.07 13.98 -4.47
N LYS A 346 0.40 15.24 -4.56
CA LYS A 346 1.38 15.81 -3.63
C LYS A 346 0.90 15.79 -2.17
N GLU A 347 -0.39 15.96 -1.92
CA GLU A 347 -1.00 15.94 -0.59
C GLU A 347 -0.81 14.61 0.14
N ASN A 348 -0.69 13.52 -0.60
CA ASN A 348 -0.48 12.18 -0.04
C ASN A 348 0.98 11.93 0.41
N ILE A 349 1.93 12.79 -0.01
CA ILE A 349 3.36 12.68 0.34
C ILE A 349 3.83 13.89 1.13
N PHE A 350 3.36 15.09 0.77
CA PHE A 350 3.86 16.37 1.26
C PHE A 350 2.78 17.18 1.98
N ALA A 351 1.92 16.53 2.79
CA ALA A 351 0.86 17.22 3.51
C ALA A 351 1.40 18.44 4.29
N LYS A 352 0.66 19.55 4.26
CA LYS A 352 0.99 20.74 5.06
C LYS A 352 0.93 20.35 6.53
N SER A 353 2.05 20.54 7.24
CA SER A 353 2.15 20.48 8.71
C SER A 353 1.36 21.58 9.38
#